data_9ecc8d4d98d2926e4811b16d79ffe552
#
_entry.id   9ecc8d4d98d2926e4811b16d79ffe552
#
_cell.length_a   1.000
_cell.length_b   1.000
_cell.length_c   1.000
_cell.angle_alpha   90.00
_cell.angle_beta   90.00
_cell.angle_gamma   90.00
#
_symmetry.space_group_name_H-M   'P 1'
#
loop_
_entity.id
_entity.type
_entity.pdbx_description
1 polymer ?
#
loop_
_entity_poly.entity_id
_entity_poly.type
_entity_poly.pdbx_seq_one_letter_code
_entity_poly.pdbx_strand_id
1 'polypeptide(L)'
;MHNQPGPPRPSPRHSRRMRCAAAALLLLLLGACAAPRPVPEPPLPYPPAARQRMLRIALAEWMEWGGVVVAPGQRPPTARAESDPANFPRVLAYWRAVPQDEGAVALNRRLYAAALAGDPQGAALWQEPFWSAAFVSYVMQAAGIDRREFPGDAAHSAYVDALIGDAARFPATAPFLPRGPFEVSPRPGDLLCADRGRVPIRDWRERAADQGRFRPMHCDIVVEAGPGHVDAIGGNVLDAVTRTRFPADASGYLLPEPPGAPAFFAVFENRLGRLPPWRETSP
;
A
#
# COMPACT_ATOMS: atom_id res chain seq x y z
N MET A 1 -32.32 67.17 51.33
CA MET A 1 -31.62 66.03 50.83
C MET A 1 -32.65 65.04 50.32
N HIS A 2 -32.90 65.00 49.00
CA HIS A 2 -33.88 64.14 48.37
C HIS A 2 -33.20 62.89 47.89
N ASN A 3 -33.56 61.72 48.43
CA ASN A 3 -33.09 60.41 48.05
C ASN A 3 -33.94 59.89 46.89
N GLN A 4 -33.39 59.81 45.68
CA GLN A 4 -34.11 59.19 44.55
C GLN A 4 -33.80 57.68 44.50
N PRO A 5 -34.83 56.85 44.30
CA PRO A 5 -34.62 55.42 44.13
C PRO A 5 -34.03 55.08 42.78
N GLY A 6 -33.01 54.22 42.77
CA GLY A 6 -32.34 53.74 41.55
C GLY A 6 -33.16 52.75 40.72
N PRO A 7 -32.85 52.55 39.44
CA PRO A 7 -33.65 51.72 38.54
C PRO A 7 -33.68 50.24 38.95
N PRO A 8 -34.78 49.51 38.69
CA PRO A 8 -34.92 48.09 39.03
C PRO A 8 -33.93 47.20 38.29
N ARG A 9 -33.28 46.27 39.01
CA ARG A 9 -32.38 45.26 38.43
C ARG A 9 -33.19 44.26 37.60
N PRO A 10 -32.73 43.87 36.41
CA PRO A 10 -33.41 42.87 35.58
C PRO A 10 -33.41 41.51 36.26
N SER A 11 -34.56 40.80 36.16
CA SER A 11 -34.79 39.53 36.85
C SER A 11 -33.92 38.42 36.23
N PRO A 12 -33.36 37.47 37.02
CA PRO A 12 -32.45 36.43 36.56
C PRO A 12 -33.07 35.38 35.61
N ARG A 13 -34.42 35.40 35.43
CA ARG A 13 -35.14 34.46 34.56
C ARG A 13 -35.04 34.82 33.08
N HIS A 14 -34.86 36.09 32.68
CA HIS A 14 -34.73 36.51 31.29
C HIS A 14 -33.35 36.18 30.71
N SER A 15 -32.29 36.31 31.52
CA SER A 15 -30.92 35.98 31.06
C SER A 15 -30.67 34.49 30.81
N ARG A 16 -31.35 33.62 31.56
CA ARG A 16 -31.23 32.15 31.31
C ARG A 16 -31.91 31.74 30.02
N ARG A 17 -33.09 32.25 29.69
CA ARG A 17 -33.81 31.94 28.45
C ARG A 17 -33.04 32.43 27.19
N MET A 18 -32.45 33.61 27.23
CA MET A 18 -31.62 34.11 26.14
C MET A 18 -30.32 33.30 25.95
N ARG A 19 -29.67 32.85 27.01
CA ARG A 19 -28.47 32.01 26.94
C ARG A 19 -28.78 30.62 26.38
N CYS A 20 -29.89 30.01 26.73
CA CYS A 20 -30.34 28.73 26.19
C CYS A 20 -30.74 28.85 24.70
N ALA A 21 -31.39 29.94 24.29
CA ALA A 21 -31.74 30.16 22.88
C ALA A 21 -30.51 30.41 22.00
N ALA A 22 -29.54 31.16 22.51
CA ALA A 22 -28.26 31.39 21.79
C ALA A 22 -27.42 30.11 21.67
N ALA A 23 -27.38 29.25 22.69
CA ALA A 23 -26.71 27.97 22.67
C ALA A 23 -27.39 26.97 21.70
N ALA A 24 -28.69 26.93 21.65
CA ALA A 24 -29.46 26.09 20.72
C ALA A 24 -29.25 26.53 19.25
N LEU A 25 -29.21 27.84 19.00
CA LEU A 25 -28.95 28.39 17.65
C LEU A 25 -27.50 28.09 17.19
N LEU A 26 -26.53 28.15 18.11
CA LEU A 26 -25.12 27.80 17.82
C LEU A 26 -24.95 26.31 17.50
N LEU A 27 -25.66 25.42 18.20
CA LEU A 27 -25.66 23.98 17.92
C LEU A 27 -26.32 23.63 16.59
N LEU A 28 -27.37 24.36 16.19
CA LEU A 28 -28.01 24.21 14.89
C LEU A 28 -27.11 24.68 13.73
N LEU A 29 -26.30 25.72 13.95
CA LEU A 29 -25.35 26.22 12.95
C LEU A 29 -24.12 25.30 12.79
N LEU A 30 -23.71 24.57 13.83
CA LEU A 30 -22.61 23.58 13.74
C LEU A 30 -23.03 22.27 13.04
N GLY A 31 -24.35 21.95 13.03
CA GLY A 31 -24.87 20.78 12.30
C GLY A 31 -25.00 20.97 10.78
N ALA A 32 -24.96 22.21 10.28
CA ALA A 32 -25.26 22.53 8.88
C ALA A 32 -24.04 22.44 7.93
N CYS A 33 -22.84 22.17 8.43
CA CYS A 33 -21.60 22.10 7.61
C CYS A 33 -21.02 20.69 7.49
N ALA A 34 -21.80 19.63 7.68
CA ALA A 34 -21.35 18.32 7.23
C ALA A 34 -21.43 18.31 5.69
N ALA A 35 -20.31 18.64 5.03
CA ALA A 35 -20.20 18.46 3.60
C ALA A 35 -20.62 17.01 3.27
N PRO A 36 -21.47 16.79 2.24
CA PRO A 36 -21.83 15.45 1.83
C PRO A 36 -20.54 14.66 1.58
N ARG A 37 -20.41 13.50 2.22
CA ARG A 37 -19.26 12.63 1.97
C ARG A 37 -19.23 12.34 0.47
N PRO A 38 -18.11 12.56 -0.21
CA PRO A 38 -18.03 12.28 -1.65
C PRO A 38 -18.45 10.83 -1.88
N VAL A 39 -19.38 10.62 -2.80
CA VAL A 39 -19.77 9.28 -3.23
C VAL A 39 -18.54 8.69 -3.91
N PRO A 40 -18.07 7.53 -3.47
CA PRO A 40 -16.89 6.92 -4.08
C PRO A 40 -17.16 6.61 -5.53
N GLU A 41 -16.27 7.05 -6.41
CA GLU A 41 -16.36 6.77 -7.82
C GLU A 41 -16.12 5.28 -8.10
N PRO A 42 -16.87 4.65 -9.03
CA PRO A 42 -16.60 3.30 -9.45
C PRO A 42 -15.24 3.21 -10.14
N PRO A 43 -14.54 2.05 -10.06
CA PRO A 43 -13.28 1.86 -10.76
C PRO A 43 -13.44 1.94 -12.28
N LEU A 44 -12.42 2.47 -12.94
CA LEU A 44 -12.33 2.48 -14.39
C LEU A 44 -11.92 1.10 -14.94
N PRO A 45 -12.42 0.69 -16.11
CA PRO A 45 -11.94 -0.51 -16.79
C PRO A 45 -10.56 -0.23 -17.42
N TYR A 46 -9.65 -1.17 -17.28
CA TYR A 46 -8.30 -1.10 -17.87
C TYR A 46 -8.12 -2.13 -18.96
N PRO A 47 -7.41 -1.79 -20.07
CA PRO A 47 -7.07 -2.76 -21.10
C PRO A 47 -6.02 -3.78 -20.61
N PRO A 48 -5.94 -4.97 -21.21
CA PRO A 48 -4.92 -5.99 -20.87
C PRO A 48 -3.49 -5.46 -20.88
N ALA A 49 -3.20 -4.48 -21.72
CA ALA A 49 -1.90 -3.81 -21.79
C ALA A 49 -1.45 -3.16 -20.48
N ALA A 50 -2.36 -2.76 -19.58
CA ALA A 50 -2.00 -2.19 -18.28
C ALA A 50 -1.31 -3.22 -17.40
N ARG A 51 -1.91 -4.43 -17.24
CA ARG A 51 -1.29 -5.54 -16.50
C ARG A 51 0.03 -5.98 -17.14
N GLN A 52 0.08 -6.06 -18.47
CA GLN A 52 1.32 -6.42 -19.18
C GLN A 52 2.43 -5.38 -18.96
N ARG A 53 2.10 -4.07 -18.93
CA ARG A 53 3.08 -3.02 -18.60
C ARG A 53 3.60 -3.18 -17.18
N MET A 54 2.69 -3.42 -16.21
CA MET A 54 3.05 -3.66 -14.81
C MET A 54 4.08 -4.81 -14.69
N LEU A 55 3.81 -5.95 -15.31
CA LEU A 55 4.71 -7.10 -15.31
C LEU A 55 6.07 -6.75 -15.95
N ARG A 56 6.08 -6.08 -17.11
CA ARG A 56 7.33 -5.67 -17.78
C ARG A 56 8.16 -4.71 -16.90
N ILE A 57 7.52 -3.77 -16.21
CA ILE A 57 8.21 -2.83 -15.32
C ILE A 57 8.81 -3.58 -14.13
N ALA A 58 8.06 -4.47 -13.47
CA ALA A 58 8.57 -5.25 -12.36
C ALA A 58 9.77 -6.12 -12.77
N LEU A 59 9.69 -6.79 -13.93
CA LEU A 59 10.78 -7.59 -14.48
C LEU A 59 11.99 -6.73 -14.87
N ALA A 60 11.78 -5.55 -15.46
CA ALA A 60 12.85 -4.63 -15.83
C ALA A 60 13.61 -4.14 -14.59
N GLU A 61 12.86 -3.71 -13.55
CA GLU A 61 13.48 -3.30 -12.29
C GLU A 61 14.29 -4.45 -11.65
N TRP A 62 13.73 -5.65 -11.58
CA TRP A 62 14.46 -6.81 -11.08
C TRP A 62 15.77 -7.07 -11.85
N MET A 63 15.75 -7.01 -13.18
CA MET A 63 16.95 -7.16 -14.00
C MET A 63 17.99 -6.07 -13.71
N GLU A 64 17.57 -4.83 -13.54
CA GLU A 64 18.45 -3.71 -13.22
C GLU A 64 19.10 -3.85 -11.83
N TRP A 65 18.44 -4.52 -10.89
CA TRP A 65 19.02 -4.88 -9.60
C TRP A 65 19.89 -6.13 -9.63
N GLY A 66 20.15 -6.68 -10.81
CA GLY A 66 21.08 -7.80 -11.03
C GLY A 66 20.42 -9.16 -11.24
N GLY A 67 19.07 -9.21 -11.39
CA GLY A 67 18.37 -10.43 -11.76
C GLY A 67 18.41 -11.54 -10.71
N VAL A 68 18.50 -11.20 -9.43
CA VAL A 68 18.67 -12.17 -8.34
C VAL A 68 17.39 -12.95 -8.09
N VAL A 69 17.50 -14.28 -8.02
CA VAL A 69 16.43 -15.20 -7.61
C VAL A 69 16.82 -15.85 -6.29
N VAL A 70 15.88 -15.87 -5.33
CA VAL A 70 16.08 -16.49 -4.02
C VAL A 70 14.94 -17.45 -3.70
N ALA A 71 15.19 -18.43 -2.83
CA ALA A 71 14.15 -19.15 -2.13
C ALA A 71 13.87 -18.50 -0.77
N PRO A 72 12.67 -18.68 -0.18
CA PRO A 72 12.36 -18.17 1.16
C PRO A 72 13.44 -18.57 2.19
N GLY A 73 13.95 -17.60 2.95
CA GLY A 73 14.99 -17.81 3.95
C GLY A 73 16.42 -17.89 3.43
N GLN A 74 16.65 -17.89 2.11
CA GLN A 74 17.99 -17.84 1.51
C GLN A 74 18.48 -16.40 1.41
N ARG A 75 19.79 -16.21 1.58
CA ARG A 75 20.49 -14.95 1.27
C ARG A 75 21.28 -15.13 -0.02
N PRO A 76 21.10 -14.27 -1.03
CA PRO A 76 21.90 -14.33 -2.25
C PRO A 76 23.34 -13.95 -1.94
N PRO A 77 24.32 -14.54 -2.65
CA PRO A 77 25.73 -14.23 -2.45
C PRO A 77 26.12 -12.81 -2.88
N THR A 78 25.34 -12.16 -3.74
CA THR A 78 25.61 -10.82 -4.28
C THR A 78 24.31 -10.14 -4.72
N ALA A 79 23.57 -9.55 -3.76
CA ALA A 79 22.59 -8.54 -4.14
C ALA A 79 23.28 -7.18 -4.24
N ARG A 80 22.94 -6.36 -5.24
CA ARG A 80 23.34 -4.94 -5.21
C ARG A 80 22.62 -4.31 -4.03
N ALA A 81 23.40 -3.87 -3.05
CA ALA A 81 22.86 -3.25 -1.86
C ALA A 81 22.17 -1.92 -2.21
N GLU A 82 21.06 -1.64 -1.55
CA GLU A 82 20.36 -0.35 -1.67
C GLU A 82 21.27 0.85 -1.36
N SER A 83 22.29 0.65 -0.53
CA SER A 83 23.29 1.65 -0.18
C SER A 83 24.32 1.95 -1.27
N ASP A 84 24.34 1.22 -2.40
CA ASP A 84 25.15 1.59 -3.56
C ASP A 84 24.64 2.93 -4.12
N PRO A 85 25.49 3.97 -4.21
CA PRO A 85 25.10 5.26 -4.78
C PRO A 85 24.53 5.16 -6.20
N ALA A 86 24.90 4.17 -6.98
CA ALA A 86 24.36 3.93 -8.32
C ALA A 86 22.84 3.61 -8.30
N ASN A 87 22.33 3.06 -7.19
CA ASN A 87 20.91 2.75 -7.02
C ASN A 87 20.07 3.93 -6.47
N PHE A 88 20.72 5.03 -6.05
CA PHE A 88 20.02 6.19 -5.51
C PHE A 88 18.89 6.69 -6.41
N PRO A 89 19.06 6.90 -7.71
CA PRO A 89 18.00 7.43 -8.57
C PRO A 89 16.79 6.49 -8.68
N ARG A 90 16.99 5.17 -8.57
CA ARG A 90 15.92 4.17 -8.65
C ARG A 90 15.02 4.22 -7.42
N VAL A 91 15.62 4.11 -6.23
CA VAL A 91 14.85 4.16 -4.97
C VAL A 91 14.20 5.53 -4.80
N LEU A 92 14.86 6.62 -5.25
CA LEU A 92 14.25 7.94 -5.32
C LEU A 92 12.99 7.96 -6.21
N ALA A 93 12.99 7.26 -7.35
CA ALA A 93 11.83 7.17 -8.22
C ALA A 93 10.68 6.39 -7.56
N TYR A 94 10.98 5.33 -6.79
CA TYR A 94 9.98 4.59 -6.02
C TYR A 94 9.30 5.49 -4.98
N TRP A 95 10.09 6.24 -4.21
CA TRP A 95 9.57 7.19 -3.21
C TRP A 95 8.71 8.29 -3.82
N ARG A 96 9.01 8.75 -5.04
CA ARG A 96 8.20 9.76 -5.73
C ARG A 96 6.82 9.26 -6.18
N ALA A 97 6.59 7.96 -6.16
CA ALA A 97 5.30 7.37 -6.49
C ALA A 97 4.31 7.40 -5.32
N VAL A 98 4.77 7.74 -4.10
CA VAL A 98 3.93 7.79 -2.89
C VAL A 98 3.83 9.22 -2.34
N PRO A 99 2.72 9.57 -1.65
CA PRO A 99 2.52 10.92 -1.13
C PRO A 99 3.38 11.26 0.09
N GLN A 100 4.02 10.27 0.74
CA GLN A 100 4.82 10.44 1.95
C GLN A 100 6.33 10.50 1.67
N ASP A 101 6.75 11.00 0.53
CA ASP A 101 8.13 10.94 0.07
C ASP A 101 9.09 11.95 0.72
N GLU A 102 8.60 13.11 1.17
CA GLU A 102 9.42 14.25 1.54
C GLU A 102 10.48 13.94 2.62
N GLY A 103 10.08 13.26 3.70
CA GLY A 103 10.99 12.90 4.79
C GLY A 103 12.07 11.90 4.37
N ALA A 104 11.66 10.84 3.67
CA ALA A 104 12.54 9.79 3.15
C ALA A 104 13.53 10.35 2.14
N VAL A 105 13.05 11.14 1.18
CA VAL A 105 13.87 11.75 0.14
C VAL A 105 14.87 12.73 0.73
N ALA A 106 14.45 13.61 1.67
CA ALA A 106 15.33 14.58 2.29
C ALA A 106 16.45 13.92 3.11
N LEU A 107 16.14 12.89 3.88
CA LEU A 107 17.14 12.09 4.61
C LEU A 107 18.14 11.46 3.63
N ASN A 108 17.66 10.73 2.65
CA ASN A 108 18.51 9.94 1.78
C ASN A 108 19.32 10.79 0.78
N ARG A 109 18.89 12.01 0.46
CA ARG A 109 19.75 12.96 -0.27
C ARG A 109 21.00 13.36 0.51
N ARG A 110 20.90 13.53 1.83
CA ARG A 110 22.06 13.81 2.69
C ARG A 110 23.01 12.62 2.76
N LEU A 111 22.44 11.42 2.93
CA LEU A 111 23.22 10.16 2.96
C LEU A 111 23.89 9.89 1.60
N TYR A 112 23.25 10.22 0.50
CA TYR A 112 23.84 10.13 -0.84
C TYR A 112 25.04 11.05 -1.00
N ALA A 113 24.94 12.31 -0.56
CA ALA A 113 26.05 13.23 -0.57
C ALA A 113 27.22 12.74 0.30
N ALA A 114 26.93 12.16 1.47
CA ALA A 114 27.91 11.54 2.34
C ALA A 114 28.60 10.33 1.65
N ALA A 115 27.82 9.45 0.99
CA ALA A 115 28.37 8.32 0.25
C ALA A 115 29.34 8.77 -0.88
N LEU A 116 28.97 9.79 -1.65
CA LEU A 116 29.83 10.34 -2.69
C LEU A 116 31.12 11.00 -2.14
N ALA A 117 31.07 11.51 -0.92
CA ALA A 117 32.23 12.08 -0.22
C ALA A 117 33.10 11.01 0.47
N GLY A 118 32.72 9.74 0.42
CA GLY A 118 33.41 8.66 1.17
C GLY A 118 33.19 8.71 2.67
N ASP A 119 32.15 9.43 3.16
CA ASP A 119 31.79 9.47 4.56
C ASP A 119 31.09 8.15 4.96
N PRO A 120 31.49 7.51 6.08
CA PRO A 120 30.86 6.29 6.58
C PRO A 120 29.34 6.35 6.78
N GLN A 121 28.78 7.53 7.03
CA GLN A 121 27.32 7.71 7.12
C GLN A 121 26.59 7.34 5.82
N GLY A 122 27.27 7.43 4.68
CA GLY A 122 26.72 7.03 3.39
C GLY A 122 26.35 5.54 3.30
N ALA A 123 26.90 4.69 4.17
CA ALA A 123 26.54 3.28 4.23
C ALA A 123 25.07 3.05 4.70
N ALA A 124 24.42 4.05 5.31
CA ALA A 124 23.03 3.99 5.71
C ALA A 124 22.04 4.41 4.60
N LEU A 125 22.53 4.67 3.39
CA LEU A 125 21.72 5.10 2.26
C LEU A 125 20.60 4.10 1.98
N TRP A 126 19.36 4.57 1.99
CA TRP A 126 18.11 3.83 1.78
C TRP A 126 17.81 2.68 2.76
N GLN A 127 18.60 2.48 3.81
CA GLN A 127 18.27 1.48 4.84
C GLN A 127 16.99 1.84 5.61
N GLU A 128 16.68 3.15 5.71
CA GLU A 128 15.46 3.65 6.31
C GLU A 128 14.95 4.92 5.59
N PRO A 129 13.62 5.07 5.52
CA PRO A 129 12.60 4.05 5.81
C PRO A 129 12.53 2.97 4.72
N PHE A 130 11.97 1.80 5.05
CA PHE A 130 11.81 0.69 4.10
C PHE A 130 10.99 1.11 2.90
N TRP A 131 11.46 0.78 1.69
CA TRP A 131 10.88 1.24 0.43
C TRP A 131 10.08 0.19 -0.35
N SER A 132 9.80 -0.98 0.26
CA SER A 132 9.08 -2.07 -0.43
C SER A 132 7.69 -1.68 -0.92
N ALA A 133 6.91 -0.95 -0.13
CA ALA A 133 5.59 -0.48 -0.54
C ALA A 133 5.67 0.62 -1.60
N ALA A 134 6.67 1.49 -1.52
CA ALA A 134 6.96 2.52 -2.51
C ALA A 134 7.32 1.88 -3.88
N PHE A 135 8.06 0.78 -3.89
CA PHE A 135 8.36 0.01 -5.12
C PHE A 135 7.08 -0.50 -5.80
N VAL A 136 6.18 -1.18 -5.06
CA VAL A 136 4.91 -1.66 -5.64
C VAL A 136 4.09 -0.48 -6.17
N SER A 137 4.02 0.62 -5.41
CA SER A 137 3.32 1.85 -5.81
C SER A 137 3.90 2.46 -7.09
N TYR A 138 5.23 2.47 -7.22
CA TYR A 138 5.93 2.89 -8.43
C TYR A 138 5.56 2.02 -9.64
N VAL A 139 5.59 0.71 -9.49
CA VAL A 139 5.25 -0.22 -10.59
C VAL A 139 3.83 0.01 -11.09
N MET A 140 2.87 0.19 -10.17
CA MET A 140 1.47 0.47 -10.50
C MET A 140 1.32 1.82 -11.23
N GLN A 141 1.89 2.89 -10.69
CA GLN A 141 1.84 4.22 -11.29
C GLN A 141 2.52 4.26 -12.67
N ALA A 142 3.71 3.68 -12.79
CA ALA A 142 4.45 3.62 -14.06
C ALA A 142 3.75 2.76 -15.12
N ALA A 143 2.93 1.77 -14.70
CA ALA A 143 2.05 1.03 -15.60
C ALA A 143 0.83 1.84 -16.08
N GLY A 144 0.62 3.04 -15.55
CA GLY A 144 -0.52 3.90 -15.87
C GLY A 144 -1.79 3.51 -15.13
N ILE A 145 -1.67 2.88 -13.96
CA ILE A 145 -2.80 2.60 -13.07
C ILE A 145 -3.01 3.84 -12.21
N ASP A 146 -4.23 4.37 -12.22
CA ASP A 146 -4.57 5.57 -11.47
C ASP A 146 -4.59 5.31 -9.96
N ARG A 147 -4.36 6.37 -9.18
CA ARG A 147 -4.43 6.31 -7.71
C ARG A 147 -5.83 5.96 -7.19
N ARG A 148 -6.87 6.12 -8.00
CA ARG A 148 -8.23 5.67 -7.69
C ARG A 148 -8.27 4.14 -7.57
N GLU A 149 -7.62 3.42 -8.45
CA GLU A 149 -7.61 1.95 -8.49
C GLU A 149 -6.50 1.34 -7.65
N PHE A 150 -5.37 2.05 -7.54
CA PHE A 150 -4.27 1.65 -6.65
C PHE A 150 -3.70 2.86 -5.94
N PRO A 151 -4.19 3.19 -4.74
CA PRO A 151 -3.71 4.34 -3.96
C PRO A 151 -2.35 4.03 -3.37
N GLY A 152 -1.30 4.34 -4.12
CA GLY A 152 0.08 4.12 -3.68
C GLY A 152 0.36 4.75 -2.31
N ASP A 153 1.09 4.01 -1.46
CA ASP A 153 1.45 4.43 -0.11
C ASP A 153 2.84 3.90 0.28
N ALA A 154 3.46 4.55 1.26
CA ALA A 154 4.73 4.10 1.84
C ALA A 154 4.59 2.86 2.73
N ALA A 155 3.36 2.50 3.11
CA ALA A 155 3.04 1.32 3.91
C ALA A 155 2.13 0.35 3.15
N HIS A 156 2.53 -0.91 3.07
CA HIS A 156 1.71 -1.96 2.46
C HIS A 156 0.32 -2.05 3.07
N SER A 157 0.20 -1.90 4.40
CA SER A 157 -1.09 -1.98 5.10
C SER A 157 -2.09 -0.92 4.63
N ALA A 158 -1.63 0.26 4.21
CA ALA A 158 -2.51 1.33 3.77
C ALA A 158 -3.19 1.01 2.43
N TYR A 159 -2.42 0.63 1.40
CA TYR A 159 -3.03 0.26 0.13
C TYR A 159 -3.78 -1.09 0.20
N VAL A 160 -3.33 -2.04 1.04
CA VAL A 160 -4.08 -3.29 1.29
C VAL A 160 -5.48 -2.99 1.82
N ASP A 161 -5.61 -2.09 2.80
CA ASP A 161 -6.92 -1.66 3.33
C ASP A 161 -7.79 -1.02 2.25
N ALA A 162 -7.17 -0.18 1.42
CA ALA A 162 -7.89 0.48 0.32
C ALA A 162 -8.41 -0.53 -0.70
N LEU A 163 -7.59 -1.53 -1.09
CA LEU A 163 -7.98 -2.59 -2.02
C LEU A 163 -9.10 -3.48 -1.45
N ILE A 164 -9.03 -3.84 -0.15
CA ILE A 164 -10.10 -4.59 0.53
C ILE A 164 -11.38 -3.77 0.56
N GLY A 165 -11.28 -2.48 0.91
CA GLY A 165 -12.44 -1.58 0.95
C GLY A 165 -13.07 -1.37 -0.42
N ASP A 166 -12.26 -1.24 -1.47
CA ASP A 166 -12.73 -1.10 -2.85
C ASP A 166 -13.41 -2.39 -3.35
N ALA A 167 -12.83 -3.55 -3.07
CA ALA A 167 -13.42 -4.85 -3.39
C ALA A 167 -14.77 -5.09 -2.70
N ALA A 168 -14.90 -4.67 -1.44
CA ALA A 168 -16.16 -4.75 -0.70
C ALA A 168 -17.24 -3.83 -1.28
N ARG A 169 -16.85 -2.65 -1.75
CA ARG A 169 -17.77 -1.63 -2.30
C ARG A 169 -18.14 -1.90 -3.75
N PHE A 170 -17.21 -2.40 -4.55
CA PHE A 170 -17.36 -2.64 -5.99
C PHE A 170 -16.96 -4.07 -6.39
N PRO A 171 -17.62 -5.11 -5.84
CA PRO A 171 -17.17 -6.50 -6.03
C PRO A 171 -17.15 -6.95 -7.49
N ALA A 172 -17.99 -6.35 -8.34
CA ALA A 172 -18.03 -6.66 -9.77
C ALA A 172 -16.93 -5.96 -10.58
N THR A 173 -16.47 -4.78 -10.17
CA THR A 173 -15.60 -3.90 -10.97
C THR A 173 -14.29 -3.54 -10.29
N ALA A 174 -14.09 -3.87 -9.00
CA ALA A 174 -12.80 -3.62 -8.34
C ALA A 174 -11.65 -4.30 -9.11
N PRO A 175 -10.56 -3.57 -9.38
CA PRO A 175 -9.42 -4.10 -10.15
C PRO A 175 -8.61 -5.15 -9.40
N PHE A 176 -8.72 -5.18 -8.08
CA PHE A 176 -8.05 -6.16 -7.22
C PHE A 176 -9.07 -6.80 -6.27
N LEU A 177 -9.12 -8.14 -6.24
CA LEU A 177 -9.98 -8.88 -5.32
C LEU A 177 -9.13 -9.66 -4.32
N PRO A 178 -9.35 -9.49 -3.01
CA PRO A 178 -8.67 -10.30 -2.00
C PRO A 178 -9.20 -11.75 -2.03
N ARG A 179 -8.27 -12.70 -1.98
CA ARG A 179 -8.49 -14.14 -1.85
C ARG A 179 -7.66 -14.68 -0.70
N GLY A 180 -8.09 -15.74 -0.08
CA GLY A 180 -7.26 -16.49 0.83
C GLY A 180 -6.01 -17.04 0.10
N PRO A 181 -4.83 -17.05 0.73
CA PRO A 181 -3.57 -17.36 0.04
C PRO A 181 -3.52 -18.79 -0.50
N PHE A 182 -4.32 -19.69 0.06
CA PHE A 182 -4.41 -21.09 -0.35
C PHE A 182 -5.74 -21.44 -1.03
N GLU A 183 -6.60 -20.44 -1.28
CA GLU A 183 -7.90 -20.62 -1.96
C GLU A 183 -7.77 -20.53 -3.48
N VAL A 184 -6.71 -19.93 -3.99
CA VAL A 184 -6.48 -19.72 -5.41
C VAL A 184 -5.03 -20.00 -5.80
N SER A 185 -4.83 -20.46 -7.03
CA SER A 185 -3.50 -20.46 -7.65
C SER A 185 -3.19 -19.04 -8.12
N PRO A 186 -2.14 -18.37 -7.60
CA PRO A 186 -1.76 -17.05 -8.03
C PRO A 186 -1.42 -17.00 -9.52
N ARG A 187 -1.68 -15.86 -10.15
CA ARG A 187 -1.40 -15.64 -11.58
C ARG A 187 -0.47 -14.44 -11.77
N PRO A 188 0.29 -14.38 -12.87
CA PRO A 188 1.08 -13.21 -13.19
C PRO A 188 0.27 -11.91 -13.14
N GLY A 189 0.75 -10.96 -12.34
CA GLY A 189 0.10 -9.69 -12.05
C GLY A 189 -0.62 -9.61 -10.70
N ASP A 190 -0.91 -10.73 -10.06
CA ASP A 190 -1.49 -10.73 -8.71
C ASP A 190 -0.48 -10.20 -7.68
N LEU A 191 -0.99 -9.72 -6.53
CA LEU A 191 -0.14 -9.38 -5.40
C LEU A 191 -0.22 -10.51 -4.37
N LEU A 192 0.93 -11.03 -3.98
CA LEU A 192 1.06 -11.99 -2.88
C LEU A 192 1.50 -11.23 -1.63
N CYS A 193 0.66 -11.21 -0.60
CA CYS A 193 0.90 -10.41 0.59
C CYS A 193 1.08 -11.27 1.85
N ALA A 194 2.12 -10.94 2.62
CA ALA A 194 2.48 -11.60 3.88
C ALA A 194 2.49 -10.61 5.06
N ASP A 195 2.07 -11.09 6.22
CA ASP A 195 2.15 -10.37 7.48
C ASP A 195 3.50 -10.62 8.17
N ARG A 196 4.14 -9.55 8.62
CA ARG A 196 5.39 -9.55 9.39
C ARG A 196 5.18 -9.20 10.87
N GLY A 197 3.94 -9.14 11.32
CA GLY A 197 3.57 -8.85 12.71
C GLY A 197 3.97 -9.98 13.68
N ARG A 198 4.11 -9.63 14.96
CA ARG A 198 4.45 -10.63 16.03
C ARG A 198 3.38 -11.70 16.20
N VAL A 199 2.11 -11.35 15.97
CA VAL A 199 0.97 -12.27 15.91
C VAL A 199 0.41 -12.10 14.49
N PRO A 200 0.82 -12.95 13.54
CA PRO A 200 0.46 -12.78 12.15
C PRO A 200 -1.01 -13.14 11.90
N ILE A 201 -1.67 -12.33 11.08
CA ILE A 201 -2.93 -12.72 10.44
C ILE A 201 -2.62 -13.71 9.31
N ARG A 202 -3.58 -14.60 9.00
CA ARG A 202 -3.44 -15.64 7.97
C ARG A 202 -4.52 -15.61 6.91
N ASP A 203 -5.46 -14.66 7.04
CA ASP A 203 -6.54 -14.45 6.08
C ASP A 203 -6.82 -12.96 5.94
N TRP A 204 -7.15 -12.53 4.72
CA TRP A 204 -7.49 -11.13 4.44
C TRP A 204 -8.72 -10.64 5.21
N ARG A 205 -9.62 -11.55 5.63
CA ARG A 205 -10.80 -11.22 6.43
C ARG A 205 -10.42 -10.76 7.82
N GLU A 206 -9.35 -11.33 8.38
CA GLU A 206 -8.77 -10.84 9.64
C GLU A 206 -8.23 -9.42 9.47
N ARG A 207 -7.57 -9.12 8.32
CA ARG A 207 -7.13 -7.76 8.01
C ARG A 207 -8.30 -6.80 7.84
N ALA A 208 -9.38 -7.23 7.21
CA ALA A 208 -10.59 -6.42 7.07
C ALA A 208 -11.17 -6.00 8.44
N ALA A 209 -11.07 -6.88 9.45
CA ALA A 209 -11.50 -6.57 10.83
C ALA A 209 -10.52 -5.63 11.58
N ASP A 210 -9.24 -5.60 11.20
CA ASP A 210 -8.18 -4.76 11.79
C ASP A 210 -7.88 -3.49 10.97
N GLN A 211 -8.72 -3.17 10.02
CA GLN A 211 -8.54 -2.10 9.03
C GLN A 211 -8.23 -0.74 9.67
N GLY A 212 -7.29 -0.02 9.05
CA GLY A 212 -6.87 1.31 9.50
C GLY A 212 -5.76 1.32 10.53
N ARG A 213 -5.35 0.18 11.10
CA ARG A 213 -4.17 0.09 11.96
C ARG A 213 -2.92 -0.18 11.13
N PHE A 214 -1.83 0.55 11.42
CA PHE A 214 -0.54 0.19 10.86
C PHE A 214 -0.17 -1.24 11.26
N ARG A 215 0.25 -2.03 10.25
CA ARG A 215 0.74 -3.39 10.46
C ARG A 215 1.94 -3.62 9.53
N PRO A 216 3.05 -4.15 10.03
CA PRO A 216 4.18 -4.49 9.18
C PRO A 216 3.78 -5.62 8.23
N MET A 217 3.78 -5.33 6.95
CA MET A 217 3.40 -6.25 5.87
C MET A 217 4.42 -6.19 4.75
N HIS A 218 4.34 -7.16 3.85
CA HIS A 218 5.06 -7.15 2.61
C HIS A 218 4.19 -7.72 1.50
N CYS A 219 4.21 -7.10 0.33
CA CYS A 219 3.54 -7.61 -0.86
C CYS A 219 4.52 -7.66 -2.02
N ASP A 220 4.49 -8.78 -2.74
CA ASP A 220 5.26 -9.03 -3.95
C ASP A 220 4.33 -9.11 -5.16
N ILE A 221 4.82 -8.76 -6.34
CA ILE A 221 4.11 -8.88 -7.61
C ILE A 221 4.42 -10.26 -8.20
N VAL A 222 3.43 -11.12 -8.35
CA VAL A 222 3.58 -12.41 -9.00
C VAL A 222 3.93 -12.19 -10.47
N VAL A 223 5.03 -12.81 -10.95
CA VAL A 223 5.51 -12.66 -12.33
C VAL A 223 5.46 -13.97 -13.11
N GLU A 224 5.52 -15.10 -12.40
CA GLU A 224 5.40 -16.44 -12.97
C GLU A 224 4.70 -17.36 -11.96
N ALA A 225 3.84 -18.23 -12.44
CA ALA A 225 3.19 -19.25 -11.63
C ALA A 225 2.93 -20.49 -12.45
N GLY A 226 3.13 -21.64 -11.84
CA GLY A 226 2.94 -22.94 -12.48
C GLY A 226 3.17 -24.10 -11.53
N PRO A 227 3.18 -25.34 -12.06
CA PRO A 227 3.44 -26.51 -11.25
C PRO A 227 4.75 -26.40 -10.47
N GLY A 228 4.68 -26.54 -9.16
CA GLY A 228 5.84 -26.59 -8.27
C GLY A 228 6.35 -25.23 -7.79
N HIS A 229 5.95 -24.10 -8.39
CA HIS A 229 6.46 -22.80 -7.96
C HIS A 229 5.55 -21.62 -8.29
N VAL A 230 5.68 -20.57 -7.49
CA VAL A 230 5.18 -19.21 -7.76
C VAL A 230 6.35 -18.26 -7.57
N ASP A 231 6.69 -17.50 -8.60
CA ASP A 231 7.75 -16.49 -8.55
C ASP A 231 7.14 -15.11 -8.43
N ALA A 232 7.57 -14.35 -7.44
CA ALA A 232 7.11 -12.99 -7.23
C ALA A 232 8.29 -12.02 -7.01
N ILE A 233 8.12 -10.77 -7.45
CA ILE A 233 9.13 -9.71 -7.34
C ILE A 233 8.69 -8.72 -6.28
N GLY A 234 9.56 -8.51 -5.29
CA GLY A 234 9.41 -7.53 -4.23
C GLY A 234 10.55 -6.51 -4.19
N GLY A 235 10.22 -5.30 -3.75
CA GLY A 235 11.23 -4.28 -3.43
C GLY A 235 11.68 -4.40 -1.98
N ASN A 236 12.92 -3.98 -1.70
CA ASN A 236 13.54 -4.02 -0.37
C ASN A 236 13.57 -5.44 0.23
N VAL A 237 13.69 -6.44 -0.63
CA VAL A 237 13.92 -7.83 -0.25
C VAL A 237 15.42 -8.06 -0.30
N LEU A 238 16.05 -8.26 0.88
CA LEU A 238 17.50 -8.37 1.01
C LEU A 238 18.23 -7.16 0.39
N ASP A 239 17.73 -5.97 0.70
CA ASP A 239 18.28 -4.66 0.29
C ASP A 239 18.29 -4.44 -1.23
N ALA A 240 17.38 -5.09 -1.96
CA ALA A 240 17.30 -5.05 -3.43
C ALA A 240 15.86 -5.26 -3.94
N VAL A 241 15.66 -5.15 -5.26
CA VAL A 241 14.49 -5.73 -5.94
C VAL A 241 14.83 -7.17 -6.28
N THR A 242 14.14 -8.11 -5.68
CA THR A 242 14.46 -9.53 -5.72
C THR A 242 13.27 -10.35 -6.20
N ARG A 243 13.53 -11.38 -6.98
CA ARG A 243 12.55 -12.39 -7.37
C ARG A 243 12.62 -13.55 -6.37
N THR A 244 11.56 -13.77 -5.63
CA THR A 244 11.46 -14.89 -4.67
C THR A 244 10.67 -16.02 -5.31
N ARG A 245 11.25 -17.23 -5.29
CA ARG A 245 10.60 -18.45 -5.74
C ARG A 245 9.96 -19.16 -4.57
N PHE A 246 8.64 -19.09 -4.48
CA PHE A 246 7.86 -19.76 -3.46
C PHE A 246 7.46 -21.17 -3.93
N PRO A 247 7.48 -22.20 -3.07
CA PRO A 247 7.03 -23.53 -3.43
C PRO A 247 5.51 -23.55 -3.64
N ALA A 248 5.08 -24.29 -4.64
CA ALA A 248 3.69 -24.55 -4.97
C ALA A 248 3.46 -26.03 -5.23
N ASP A 249 2.20 -26.46 -5.23
CA ASP A 249 1.80 -27.82 -5.61
C ASP A 249 1.75 -28.00 -7.15
N ALA A 250 1.38 -29.20 -7.60
CA ALA A 250 1.26 -29.52 -9.02
C ALA A 250 0.16 -28.71 -9.74
N SER A 251 -0.76 -28.11 -9.01
CA SER A 251 -1.84 -27.25 -9.54
C SER A 251 -1.52 -25.76 -9.41
N GLY A 252 -0.34 -25.40 -8.90
CA GLY A 252 0.12 -24.03 -8.75
C GLY A 252 -0.40 -23.33 -7.49
N TYR A 253 -1.01 -24.05 -6.54
CA TYR A 253 -1.38 -23.48 -5.25
C TYR A 253 -0.14 -23.36 -4.36
N LEU A 254 -0.01 -22.23 -3.66
CA LEU A 254 1.08 -22.02 -2.70
C LEU A 254 1.09 -23.12 -1.64
N LEU A 255 2.28 -23.58 -1.28
CA LEU A 255 2.45 -24.42 -0.10
C LEU A 255 2.59 -23.54 1.16
N PRO A 256 2.21 -24.07 2.35
CA PRO A 256 2.41 -23.34 3.61
C PRO A 256 3.86 -22.92 3.80
N GLU A 257 4.06 -21.75 4.38
CA GLU A 257 5.38 -21.20 4.65
C GLU A 257 6.10 -22.04 5.74
N PRO A 258 7.43 -22.14 5.65
CA PRO A 258 8.19 -22.79 6.71
C PRO A 258 8.07 -22.02 8.05
N PRO A 259 8.24 -22.71 9.18
CA PRO A 259 8.19 -22.06 10.50
C PRO A 259 9.14 -20.87 10.57
N GLY A 260 8.62 -19.72 11.06
CA GLY A 260 9.39 -18.48 11.21
C GLY A 260 9.44 -17.59 9.95
N ALA A 261 8.91 -18.04 8.82
CA ALA A 261 8.70 -17.16 7.67
C ALA A 261 7.48 -16.25 7.86
N PRO A 262 7.43 -15.07 7.19
CA PRO A 262 6.25 -14.24 7.18
C PRO A 262 5.03 -14.99 6.67
N ALA A 263 3.89 -14.87 7.36
CA ALA A 263 2.68 -15.61 7.03
C ALA A 263 1.94 -14.95 5.86
N PHE A 264 1.67 -15.69 4.79
CA PHE A 264 0.75 -15.23 3.76
C PHE A 264 -0.65 -15.07 4.35
N PHE A 265 -1.31 -13.96 3.98
CA PHE A 265 -2.68 -13.68 4.41
C PHE A 265 -3.62 -13.33 3.25
N ALA A 266 -3.08 -12.98 2.08
CA ALA A 266 -3.88 -12.64 0.90
C ALA A 266 -3.12 -12.87 -0.40
N VAL A 267 -3.87 -13.30 -1.42
CA VAL A 267 -3.58 -13.05 -2.83
C VAL A 267 -4.58 -12.01 -3.31
N PHE A 268 -4.12 -10.85 -3.79
CA PHE A 268 -4.99 -9.90 -4.49
C PHE A 268 -5.02 -10.27 -5.96
N GLU A 269 -6.10 -10.90 -6.39
CA GLU A 269 -6.36 -11.24 -7.79
C GLU A 269 -6.43 -9.97 -8.62
N ASN A 270 -5.49 -9.81 -9.53
CA ASN A 270 -5.43 -8.66 -10.44
C ASN A 270 -6.39 -8.86 -11.62
N ARG A 271 -7.42 -8.01 -11.69
CA ARG A 271 -8.45 -8.05 -12.72
C ARG A 271 -8.29 -6.98 -13.81
N LEU A 272 -7.15 -6.25 -13.81
CA LEU A 272 -6.83 -5.29 -14.85
C LEU A 272 -6.79 -5.98 -16.23
N GLY A 273 -7.61 -5.52 -17.14
CA GLY A 273 -7.78 -6.11 -18.47
C GLY A 273 -8.55 -7.43 -18.52
N ARG A 274 -9.17 -7.82 -17.40
CA ARG A 274 -10.02 -9.03 -17.29
C ARG A 274 -11.50 -8.69 -17.05
N LEU A 275 -11.81 -7.43 -16.76
CA LEU A 275 -13.18 -6.95 -16.58
C LEU A 275 -13.78 -6.44 -17.89
N PRO A 276 -15.11 -6.47 -18.07
CA PRO A 276 -15.74 -5.86 -19.24
C PRO A 276 -15.27 -4.41 -19.46
N PRO A 277 -15.11 -3.95 -20.72
CA PRO A 277 -15.45 -4.64 -21.96
C PRO A 277 -14.38 -5.63 -22.46
N TRP A 278 -13.31 -5.84 -21.72
CA TRP A 278 -12.20 -6.70 -22.10
C TRP A 278 -12.55 -8.17 -21.83
N ARG A 279 -12.33 -9.02 -22.83
CA ARG A 279 -12.42 -10.47 -22.67
C ARG A 279 -11.01 -11.02 -22.47
N GLU A 280 -10.84 -11.95 -21.53
CA GLU A 280 -9.62 -12.75 -21.51
C GLU A 280 -9.50 -13.45 -22.86
N THR A 281 -8.50 -13.09 -23.64
CA THR A 281 -7.98 -13.99 -24.65
C THR A 281 -7.19 -15.02 -23.85
N SER A 282 -7.69 -16.25 -23.78
CA SER A 282 -6.91 -17.39 -23.25
C SER A 282 -5.54 -17.41 -23.92
N PRO A 283 -4.47 -17.80 -23.16
CA PRO A 283 -3.14 -17.87 -23.69
C PRO A 283 -3.04 -18.82 -24.86
#